data_dc1c86589e0b148fc1b120708adec336
#
_entry.id   dc1c86589e0b148fc1b120708adec336
#
_cell.length_a   1.000
_cell.length_b   1.000
_cell.length_c   1.000
_cell.angle_alpha   90.00
_cell.angle_beta   90.00
_cell.angle_gamma   90.00
#
_symmetry.space_group_name_H-M   'P 1'
#
loop_
_entity.id
_entity.type
_entity.pdbx_description
1 polymer ?
#
loop_
_entity_poly.entity_id
_entity_poly.type
_entity_poly.pdbx_seq_one_letter_code
_entity_poly.pdbx_strand_id
1 'polypeptide(L)'
;YVDVVSWDNYPYWHGERPTHVEAGMRAFIHDINRSLKHGKPFMMMESSPSATNWQPVAKLRRPGMQELASLQAIAHGSDTVQYFQWRKGLGSSEKFHGAVVDHYPTENTRVFREVTSVGEVLSKLDRVVGTSVQPEVAILYDWENNWAIADTQGPRKEKKDYYLTVQSHYQSFWNMGIPCDVMNEDCDFSNYKLVVAPMLYLMRPGVGERLTEFVQNGGTLVTTYWSGIVNESDLCFTTGRPGPLRKVMGIWSEELDALYDQDKNSVCTNGSLPDMKKSYTAQIFCDLIHAEGAQVLATYGEDFYAGMPALTKNSFGKGSAYYIAFRSYDSFLDDFYETLAKEMGLTRCMEADLPRGVTAQTRYDDQNRFIFLQNYNGTQQQLDLGKAVYTDILTGKTVQGTVTLPPYGYYIMEPVK
;
A
#
# COMPACT_ATOMS: atom_id res chain seq x y z
N TYR A 1 -13.97 -10.84 -18.45
CA TYR A 1 -15.23 -10.15 -18.66
C TYR A 1 -16.23 -10.39 -17.50
N VAL A 2 -15.81 -10.04 -16.28
CA VAL A 2 -16.67 -10.08 -15.10
C VAL A 2 -17.34 -8.72 -14.90
N ASP A 3 -18.57 -8.70 -14.37
CA ASP A 3 -19.31 -7.48 -14.12
C ASP A 3 -18.83 -6.79 -12.85
N VAL A 4 -18.48 -7.57 -11.83
CA VAL A 4 -18.01 -7.12 -10.52
C VAL A 4 -16.74 -7.86 -10.15
N VAL A 5 -15.74 -7.15 -9.62
CA VAL A 5 -14.57 -7.75 -9.00
C VAL A 5 -14.93 -8.21 -7.59
N SER A 6 -14.44 -9.38 -7.21
CA SER A 6 -14.58 -9.90 -5.85
C SER A 6 -13.34 -10.65 -5.41
N TRP A 7 -13.12 -10.76 -4.11
CA TRP A 7 -12.02 -11.52 -3.54
C TRP A 7 -12.30 -11.99 -2.11
N ASP A 8 -11.44 -12.87 -1.62
CA ASP A 8 -11.58 -13.51 -0.32
C ASP A 8 -10.47 -13.03 0.63
N ASN A 9 -10.86 -12.46 1.77
CA ASN A 9 -9.94 -11.82 2.71
C ASN A 9 -9.90 -12.53 4.07
N TYR A 10 -8.76 -13.13 4.38
CA TYR A 10 -8.50 -13.83 5.64
C TYR A 10 -7.27 -13.24 6.35
N PRO A 11 -7.38 -12.08 7.00
CA PRO A 11 -6.24 -11.40 7.61
C PRO A 11 -5.68 -12.12 8.84
N TYR A 12 -4.35 -12.07 8.98
CA TYR A 12 -3.58 -12.57 10.14
C TYR A 12 -3.41 -11.50 11.21
N TRP A 13 -4.51 -10.94 11.70
CA TRP A 13 -4.51 -9.80 12.63
C TRP A 13 -3.81 -10.02 13.98
N HIS A 14 -3.31 -11.18 14.27
CA HIS A 14 -2.69 -11.57 15.52
C HIS A 14 -1.49 -12.50 15.29
N GLY A 15 -0.95 -12.45 14.08
CA GLY A 15 0.25 -13.17 13.70
C GLY A 15 1.53 -12.59 14.33
N GLU A 16 2.66 -12.94 13.76
CA GLU A 16 3.98 -12.45 14.21
C GLU A 16 4.25 -11.00 13.84
N ARG A 17 3.62 -10.53 12.76
CA ARG A 17 3.77 -9.14 12.31
C ARG A 17 2.92 -8.19 13.16
N PRO A 18 3.37 -6.93 13.34
CA PRO A 18 2.53 -5.90 13.95
C PRO A 18 1.19 -5.75 13.22
N THR A 19 0.10 -5.58 13.96
CA THR A 19 -1.26 -5.54 13.39
C THR A 19 -1.44 -4.49 12.30
N HIS A 20 -0.82 -3.31 12.45
CA HIS A 20 -0.91 -2.25 11.45
C HIS A 20 -0.17 -2.59 10.13
N VAL A 21 0.90 -3.39 10.19
CA VAL A 21 1.58 -3.87 8.98
C VAL A 21 0.68 -4.86 8.23
N GLU A 22 0.07 -5.80 8.96
CA GLU A 22 -0.91 -6.74 8.38
C GLU A 22 -2.12 -5.97 7.79
N ALA A 23 -2.61 -4.94 8.49
CA ALA A 23 -3.69 -4.09 7.99
C ALA A 23 -3.32 -3.38 6.67
N GLY A 24 -2.11 -2.82 6.57
CA GLY A 24 -1.63 -2.21 5.34
C GLY A 24 -1.48 -3.22 4.19
N MET A 25 -1.06 -4.46 4.48
CA MET A 25 -1.05 -5.53 3.48
C MET A 25 -2.45 -5.87 2.97
N ARG A 26 -3.47 -5.87 3.83
CA ARG A 26 -4.87 -6.09 3.42
C ARG A 26 -5.42 -4.91 2.63
N ALA A 27 -5.14 -3.69 3.08
CA ALA A 27 -5.46 -2.46 2.35
C ALA A 27 -4.89 -2.47 0.93
N PHE A 28 -3.63 -2.87 0.77
CA PHE A 28 -2.98 -3.03 -0.54
C PHE A 28 -3.76 -3.97 -1.46
N ILE A 29 -4.22 -5.12 -0.96
CA ILE A 29 -5.00 -6.07 -1.78
C ILE A 29 -6.41 -5.53 -2.06
N HIS A 30 -7.05 -4.85 -1.11
CA HIS A 30 -8.32 -4.16 -1.36
C HIS A 30 -8.18 -3.14 -2.51
N ASP A 31 -7.11 -2.34 -2.49
CA ASP A 31 -6.87 -1.34 -3.53
C ASP A 31 -6.49 -1.95 -4.87
N ILE A 32 -5.80 -3.12 -4.93
CA ILE A 32 -5.64 -3.90 -6.17
C ILE A 32 -7.04 -4.22 -6.75
N ASN A 33 -7.92 -4.83 -5.95
CA ASN A 33 -9.23 -5.26 -6.42
C ASN A 33 -10.10 -4.08 -6.87
N ARG A 34 -10.07 -2.96 -6.15
CA ARG A 34 -10.75 -1.73 -6.55
C ARG A 34 -10.23 -1.19 -7.89
N SER A 35 -8.91 -1.21 -8.08
CA SER A 35 -8.27 -0.65 -9.28
C SER A 35 -8.51 -1.47 -10.56
N LEU A 36 -8.78 -2.79 -10.45
CA LEU A 36 -9.02 -3.68 -11.60
C LEU A 36 -10.18 -3.23 -12.51
N LYS A 37 -11.12 -2.43 -11.99
CA LYS A 37 -12.23 -1.87 -12.75
C LYS A 37 -12.31 -0.34 -12.64
N HIS A 38 -11.16 0.31 -12.68
CA HIS A 38 -11.07 1.78 -12.73
C HIS A 38 -11.84 2.45 -11.58
N GLY A 39 -11.64 1.97 -10.36
CA GLY A 39 -12.23 2.55 -9.16
C GLY A 39 -13.69 2.19 -8.89
N LYS A 40 -14.33 1.33 -9.71
CA LYS A 40 -15.66 0.79 -9.37
C LYS A 40 -15.59 0.01 -8.08
N PRO A 41 -16.62 0.09 -7.22
CA PRO A 41 -16.69 -0.72 -6.03
C PRO A 41 -16.52 -2.22 -6.33
N PHE A 42 -15.77 -2.89 -5.46
CA PHE A 42 -15.64 -4.36 -5.49
C PHE A 42 -16.53 -4.98 -4.41
N MET A 43 -16.60 -6.30 -4.40
CA MET A 43 -17.30 -7.06 -3.37
C MET A 43 -16.31 -7.91 -2.57
N MET A 44 -16.29 -7.78 -1.25
CA MET A 44 -15.62 -8.76 -0.41
C MET A 44 -16.55 -9.94 -0.20
N MET A 45 -16.39 -10.96 -1.06
CA MET A 45 -17.32 -12.10 -1.14
C MET A 45 -17.06 -13.14 -0.06
N GLU A 46 -15.85 -13.15 0.51
CA GLU A 46 -15.53 -14.12 1.54
C GLU A 46 -14.57 -13.54 2.58
N SER A 47 -14.88 -13.77 3.85
CA SER A 47 -14.00 -13.54 4.98
C SER A 47 -14.40 -14.49 6.11
N SER A 48 -13.50 -14.78 7.05
CA SER A 48 -13.87 -15.57 8.21
C SER A 48 -14.39 -14.69 9.34
N PRO A 49 -15.54 -15.02 9.95
CA PRO A 49 -16.01 -14.31 11.15
C PRO A 49 -15.19 -14.67 12.40
N SER A 50 -14.35 -15.73 12.33
CA SER A 50 -13.56 -16.25 13.44
C SER A 50 -12.22 -16.83 12.96
N ALA A 51 -11.70 -17.87 13.63
CA ALA A 51 -10.45 -18.52 13.27
C ALA A 51 -10.54 -19.30 11.95
N THR A 52 -9.43 -19.34 11.20
CA THR A 52 -9.28 -20.13 9.99
C THR A 52 -8.41 -21.36 10.29
N ASN A 53 -9.00 -22.55 10.22
CA ASN A 53 -8.36 -23.78 10.67
C ASN A 53 -7.23 -24.30 9.76
N TRP A 54 -7.15 -23.79 8.52
CA TRP A 54 -6.09 -24.14 7.57
C TRP A 54 -4.82 -23.28 7.73
N GLN A 55 -4.82 -22.29 8.61
CA GLN A 55 -3.61 -21.56 8.97
C GLN A 55 -2.72 -22.40 9.90
N PRO A 56 -1.38 -22.25 9.85
CA PRO A 56 -0.46 -22.99 10.73
C PRO A 56 -0.82 -22.83 12.22
N VAL A 57 -1.27 -21.64 12.62
CA VAL A 57 -1.78 -21.34 13.96
C VAL A 57 -3.09 -20.55 13.82
N ALA A 58 -4.20 -21.18 14.20
CA ALA A 58 -5.53 -20.56 14.18
C ALA A 58 -5.78 -19.72 15.44
N LYS A 59 -4.90 -18.74 15.71
CA LYS A 59 -5.02 -17.86 16.88
C LYS A 59 -6.26 -16.97 16.76
N LEU A 60 -7.01 -16.82 17.84
CA LEU A 60 -8.24 -16.03 17.83
C LEU A 60 -7.96 -14.54 17.68
N ARG A 61 -8.78 -13.88 16.88
CA ARG A 61 -8.82 -12.41 16.79
C ARG A 61 -9.20 -11.79 18.12
N ARG A 62 -8.66 -10.61 18.39
CA ARG A 62 -9.06 -9.83 19.56
C ARG A 62 -10.44 -9.21 19.33
N PRO A 63 -11.21 -8.93 20.40
CA PRO A 63 -12.47 -8.18 20.28
C PRO A 63 -12.28 -6.86 19.54
N GLY A 64 -13.21 -6.53 18.65
CA GLY A 64 -13.17 -5.34 17.78
C GLY A 64 -12.44 -5.53 16.45
N MET A 65 -11.50 -6.49 16.35
CA MET A 65 -10.75 -6.71 15.10
C MET A 65 -11.64 -7.14 13.93
N GLN A 66 -12.72 -7.90 14.19
CA GLN A 66 -13.62 -8.35 13.14
C GLN A 66 -14.37 -7.18 12.50
N GLU A 67 -14.88 -6.29 13.32
CA GLU A 67 -15.58 -5.10 12.87
C GLU A 67 -14.64 -4.14 12.14
N LEU A 68 -13.46 -3.89 12.71
CA LEU A 68 -12.43 -3.05 12.08
C LEU A 68 -12.00 -3.58 10.71
N ALA A 69 -11.79 -4.90 10.54
CA ALA A 69 -11.44 -5.53 9.27
C ALA A 69 -12.55 -5.40 8.23
N SER A 70 -13.80 -5.56 8.66
CA SER A 70 -14.97 -5.40 7.79
C SER A 70 -15.09 -3.95 7.28
N LEU A 71 -14.91 -3.00 8.18
CA LEU A 71 -14.94 -1.58 7.83
C LEU A 71 -13.73 -1.12 7.02
N GLN A 72 -12.58 -1.79 7.13
CA GLN A 72 -11.45 -1.55 6.25
C GLN A 72 -11.81 -1.87 4.79
N ALA A 73 -12.46 -3.01 4.53
CA ALA A 73 -12.90 -3.33 3.18
C ALA A 73 -13.84 -2.25 2.61
N ILE A 74 -14.81 -1.79 3.42
CA ILE A 74 -15.72 -0.71 3.01
C ILE A 74 -14.95 0.59 2.75
N ALA A 75 -14.03 0.97 3.62
CA ALA A 75 -13.21 2.17 3.48
C ALA A 75 -12.39 2.17 2.17
N HIS A 76 -11.89 1.01 1.76
CA HIS A 76 -11.10 0.80 0.55
C HIS A 76 -11.92 0.52 -0.72
N GLY A 77 -13.25 0.63 -0.68
CA GLY A 77 -14.11 0.59 -1.86
C GLY A 77 -14.96 -0.67 -2.03
N SER A 78 -15.03 -1.55 -1.04
CA SER A 78 -16.02 -2.62 -1.05
C SER A 78 -17.42 -2.09 -0.74
N ASP A 79 -18.42 -2.61 -1.45
CA ASP A 79 -19.83 -2.35 -1.13
C ASP A 79 -20.48 -3.49 -0.33
N THR A 80 -19.71 -4.54 -0.02
CA THR A 80 -20.21 -5.69 0.76
C THR A 80 -19.17 -6.22 1.73
N VAL A 81 -19.68 -6.88 2.78
CA VAL A 81 -18.91 -7.74 3.67
C VAL A 81 -19.66 -9.06 3.81
N GLN A 82 -19.05 -10.16 3.37
CA GLN A 82 -19.65 -11.49 3.43
C GLN A 82 -18.70 -12.45 4.18
N TYR A 83 -19.28 -13.43 4.83
CA TYR A 83 -18.53 -14.36 5.68
C TYR A 83 -18.73 -15.80 5.26
N PHE A 84 -17.65 -16.53 5.13
CA PHE A 84 -17.63 -17.97 5.14
C PHE A 84 -17.34 -18.43 6.57
N GLN A 85 -18.31 -19.05 7.32
CA GLN A 85 -19.61 -19.46 6.84
C GLN A 85 -20.68 -19.13 7.90
N TRP A 86 -21.97 -19.29 7.53
CA TRP A 86 -23.08 -19.08 8.46
C TRP A 86 -23.03 -20.07 9.63
N ARG A 87 -22.98 -21.38 9.34
CA ARG A 87 -22.96 -22.44 10.35
C ARG A 87 -21.75 -23.35 10.15
N LYS A 88 -21.09 -23.65 11.25
CA LYS A 88 -19.87 -24.47 11.27
C LYS A 88 -20.17 -25.88 10.81
N GLY A 89 -19.34 -26.41 9.89
CA GLY A 89 -19.44 -27.77 9.36
C GLY A 89 -19.22 -28.83 10.44
N LEU A 90 -20.01 -29.89 10.43
CA LEU A 90 -19.93 -30.97 11.43
C LEU A 90 -18.78 -31.96 11.15
N GLY A 91 -18.30 -32.02 9.92
CA GLY A 91 -17.28 -32.98 9.48
C GLY A 91 -16.31 -32.35 8.48
N SER A 92 -15.51 -33.22 7.81
CA SER A 92 -14.48 -32.81 6.86
C SER A 92 -13.28 -32.11 7.49
N SER A 93 -12.31 -31.73 6.66
CA SER A 93 -11.08 -31.04 7.08
C SER A 93 -11.36 -29.66 7.69
N GLU A 94 -12.41 -28.97 7.25
CA GLU A 94 -12.77 -27.62 7.70
C GLU A 94 -13.82 -27.58 8.83
N LYS A 95 -14.06 -28.68 9.53
CA LYS A 95 -14.99 -28.71 10.65
C LYS A 95 -14.68 -27.74 11.80
N PHE A 96 -13.45 -27.24 11.87
CA PHE A 96 -13.02 -26.20 12.84
C PHE A 96 -12.89 -24.82 12.22
N HIS A 97 -13.23 -24.65 10.93
CA HIS A 97 -13.26 -23.31 10.33
C HIS A 97 -14.28 -22.42 11.05
N GLY A 98 -13.93 -21.14 11.21
CA GLY A 98 -14.80 -20.18 11.88
C GLY A 98 -16.13 -20.00 11.17
N ALA A 99 -17.19 -19.84 11.94
CA ALA A 99 -18.53 -19.60 11.45
C ALA A 99 -19.28 -18.63 12.37
N VAL A 100 -20.35 -18.01 11.87
CA VAL A 100 -21.21 -17.12 12.67
C VAL A 100 -21.89 -17.93 13.78
N VAL A 101 -22.44 -19.09 13.42
CA VAL A 101 -23.04 -20.05 14.36
C VAL A 101 -22.10 -21.23 14.53
N ASP A 102 -21.65 -21.48 15.75
CA ASP A 102 -20.74 -22.58 16.08
C ASP A 102 -21.46 -23.95 16.08
N HIS A 103 -20.70 -25.04 16.36
CA HIS A 103 -21.27 -26.40 16.51
C HIS A 103 -22.39 -26.43 17.54
N TYR A 104 -22.20 -25.76 18.67
CA TYR A 104 -23.29 -25.51 19.62
C TYR A 104 -24.09 -24.29 19.14
N PRO A 105 -25.34 -24.49 18.66
CA PRO A 105 -26.11 -23.45 18.01
C PRO A 105 -26.70 -22.48 19.03
N THR A 106 -25.97 -21.39 19.28
CA THR A 106 -26.41 -20.31 20.17
C THR A 106 -25.97 -18.97 19.63
N GLU A 107 -26.78 -17.95 19.85
CA GLU A 107 -26.45 -16.53 19.59
C GLU A 107 -25.54 -15.91 20.67
N ASN A 108 -25.34 -16.61 21.79
CA ASN A 108 -24.60 -16.14 22.94
C ASN A 108 -23.09 -16.29 22.83
N THR A 109 -22.55 -16.33 21.60
CA THR A 109 -21.11 -16.32 21.34
C THR A 109 -20.59 -14.91 21.07
N ARG A 110 -19.31 -14.69 21.33
CA ARG A 110 -18.64 -13.42 20.94
C ARG A 110 -18.71 -13.18 19.44
N VAL A 111 -18.46 -14.21 18.65
CA VAL A 111 -18.47 -14.13 17.17
C VAL A 111 -19.84 -13.70 16.66
N PHE A 112 -20.94 -14.30 17.16
CA PHE A 112 -22.29 -13.94 16.74
C PHE A 112 -22.58 -12.46 17.04
N ARG A 113 -22.25 -12.00 18.26
CA ARG A 113 -22.43 -10.58 18.63
C ARG A 113 -21.59 -9.63 17.79
N GLU A 114 -20.33 -9.96 17.50
CA GLU A 114 -19.47 -9.12 16.66
C GLU A 114 -20.01 -9.02 15.22
N VAL A 115 -20.49 -10.11 14.64
CA VAL A 115 -21.10 -10.10 13.30
C VAL A 115 -22.41 -9.31 13.31
N THR A 116 -23.22 -9.44 14.36
CA THR A 116 -24.44 -8.61 14.54
C THR A 116 -24.10 -7.13 14.59
N SER A 117 -23.06 -6.74 15.37
CA SER A 117 -22.58 -5.35 15.43
C SER A 117 -22.14 -4.83 14.07
N VAL A 118 -21.39 -5.63 13.27
CA VAL A 118 -21.05 -5.26 11.89
C VAL A 118 -22.32 -4.98 11.07
N GLY A 119 -23.33 -5.84 11.14
CA GLY A 119 -24.60 -5.62 10.45
C GLY A 119 -25.31 -4.32 10.86
N GLU A 120 -25.32 -4.01 12.15
CA GLU A 120 -25.89 -2.75 12.68
C GLU A 120 -25.12 -1.52 12.19
N VAL A 121 -23.80 -1.58 12.12
CA VAL A 121 -22.98 -0.49 11.58
C VAL A 121 -23.24 -0.32 10.08
N LEU A 122 -23.20 -1.42 9.30
CA LEU A 122 -23.41 -1.37 7.85
C LEU A 122 -24.80 -0.83 7.49
N SER A 123 -25.82 -1.13 8.28
CA SER A 123 -27.18 -0.59 8.05
C SER A 123 -27.29 0.93 8.13
N LYS A 124 -26.28 1.62 8.66
CA LYS A 124 -26.20 3.08 8.73
C LYS A 124 -25.34 3.69 7.62
N LEU A 125 -24.77 2.87 6.74
CA LEU A 125 -23.83 3.28 5.71
C LEU A 125 -24.39 3.23 4.29
N ASP A 126 -25.72 3.23 4.13
CA ASP A 126 -26.39 3.20 2.81
C ASP A 126 -25.87 4.28 1.85
N ARG A 127 -25.54 5.47 2.38
CA ARG A 127 -25.00 6.59 1.60
C ARG A 127 -23.56 6.37 1.10
N VAL A 128 -22.85 5.40 1.64
CA VAL A 128 -21.48 5.05 1.22
C VAL A 128 -21.50 4.13 0.00
N VAL A 129 -22.58 3.36 -0.20
CA VAL A 129 -22.71 2.41 -1.31
C VAL A 129 -22.58 3.13 -2.65
N GLY A 130 -21.78 2.58 -3.55
CA GLY A 130 -21.53 3.15 -4.89
C GLY A 130 -20.58 4.34 -4.92
N THR A 131 -20.09 4.83 -3.77
CA THR A 131 -19.10 5.91 -3.74
C THR A 131 -17.72 5.42 -4.16
N SER A 132 -16.81 6.32 -4.53
CA SER A 132 -15.48 6.02 -5.05
C SER A 132 -14.36 6.55 -4.16
N VAL A 133 -13.17 6.04 -4.36
CA VAL A 133 -11.90 6.62 -3.86
C VAL A 133 -11.28 7.46 -4.99
N GLN A 134 -10.62 8.56 -4.68
CA GLN A 134 -10.01 9.46 -5.67
C GLN A 134 -8.51 9.62 -5.39
N PRO A 135 -7.67 8.66 -5.80
CA PRO A 135 -6.24 8.70 -5.57
C PRO A 135 -5.51 9.65 -6.53
N GLU A 136 -4.48 10.30 -6.03
CA GLU A 136 -3.50 11.07 -6.82
C GLU A 136 -2.20 10.27 -7.05
N VAL A 137 -2.11 9.08 -6.45
CA VAL A 137 -0.95 8.18 -6.49
C VAL A 137 -1.34 6.86 -7.13
N ALA A 138 -0.58 6.41 -8.12
CA ALA A 138 -0.63 5.05 -8.66
C ALA A 138 0.62 4.28 -8.27
N ILE A 139 0.46 3.04 -7.82
CA ILE A 139 1.57 2.13 -7.54
C ILE A 139 1.44 0.94 -8.49
N LEU A 140 2.50 0.65 -9.22
CA LEU A 140 2.48 -0.43 -10.20
C LEU A 140 2.76 -1.77 -9.54
N TYR A 141 1.83 -2.70 -9.72
CA TYR A 141 1.98 -4.11 -9.39
C TYR A 141 1.51 -4.95 -10.59
N ASP A 142 2.43 -5.66 -11.20
CA ASP A 142 2.18 -6.44 -12.40
C ASP A 142 2.46 -7.94 -12.18
N TRP A 143 1.53 -8.80 -12.59
CA TRP A 143 1.63 -10.24 -12.39
C TRP A 143 2.71 -10.88 -13.26
N GLU A 144 2.86 -10.45 -14.51
CA GLU A 144 3.89 -10.98 -15.40
C GLU A 144 5.28 -10.57 -14.90
N ASN A 145 5.43 -9.32 -14.44
CA ASN A 145 6.63 -8.85 -13.76
C ASN A 145 6.94 -9.69 -12.50
N ASN A 146 5.92 -10.02 -11.69
CA ASN A 146 6.09 -10.86 -10.52
C ASN A 146 6.56 -12.28 -10.89
N TRP A 147 6.00 -12.87 -11.94
CA TRP A 147 6.38 -14.21 -12.40
C TRP A 147 7.77 -14.21 -12.99
N ALA A 148 8.15 -13.24 -13.81
CA ALA A 148 9.49 -13.10 -14.37
C ALA A 148 10.55 -12.96 -13.26
N ILE A 149 10.32 -12.11 -12.26
CA ILE A 149 11.20 -11.98 -11.10
C ILE A 149 11.30 -13.30 -10.31
N ALA A 150 10.19 -14.02 -10.14
CA ALA A 150 10.18 -15.29 -9.42
C ALA A 150 11.01 -16.36 -10.14
N ASP A 151 10.92 -16.43 -11.46
CA ASP A 151 11.60 -17.44 -12.28
C ASP A 151 13.10 -17.15 -12.45
N THR A 152 13.53 -15.89 -12.55
CA THR A 152 14.93 -15.53 -12.80
C THR A 152 15.90 -16.03 -11.72
N GLN A 153 17.10 -16.47 -12.14
CA GLN A 153 18.12 -17.01 -11.22
C GLN A 153 18.97 -15.95 -10.52
N GLY A 154 19.09 -14.76 -11.05
CA GLY A 154 19.97 -13.72 -10.51
C GLY A 154 19.21 -12.53 -9.93
N PRO A 155 19.89 -11.60 -9.26
CA PRO A 155 21.20 -11.74 -8.61
C PRO A 155 21.14 -12.52 -7.29
N ARG A 156 19.91 -12.75 -6.75
CA ARG A 156 19.64 -13.64 -5.61
C ARG A 156 18.58 -14.67 -6.00
N LYS A 157 18.65 -15.87 -5.45
CA LYS A 157 17.60 -16.89 -5.61
C LYS A 157 16.43 -16.66 -4.66
N GLU A 158 16.72 -16.14 -3.46
CA GLU A 158 15.76 -15.88 -2.39
C GLU A 158 15.67 -14.39 -2.08
N LYS A 159 14.59 -13.98 -1.41
CA LYS A 159 14.36 -12.58 -0.97
C LYS A 159 14.33 -11.55 -2.09
N LYS A 160 13.99 -11.97 -3.30
CA LYS A 160 13.68 -11.04 -4.40
C LYS A 160 12.40 -10.25 -4.04
N ASP A 161 11.38 -10.92 -3.52
CA ASP A 161 10.20 -10.40 -2.82
C ASP A 161 9.54 -9.19 -3.50
N TYR A 162 9.20 -9.33 -4.81
CA TYR A 162 8.56 -8.23 -5.55
C TYR A 162 7.28 -7.73 -4.87
N TYR A 163 6.37 -8.67 -4.50
CA TYR A 163 5.14 -8.32 -3.80
C TYR A 163 5.40 -7.51 -2.53
N LEU A 164 6.32 -7.96 -1.67
CA LEU A 164 6.63 -7.26 -0.42
C LEU A 164 7.34 -5.93 -0.66
N THR A 165 8.12 -5.81 -1.74
CA THR A 165 8.75 -4.54 -2.12
C THR A 165 7.68 -3.52 -2.52
N VAL A 166 6.76 -3.87 -3.43
CA VAL A 166 5.68 -2.97 -3.84
C VAL A 166 4.80 -2.60 -2.64
N GLN A 167 4.45 -3.58 -1.80
CA GLN A 167 3.66 -3.37 -0.59
C GLN A 167 4.36 -2.43 0.40
N SER A 168 5.69 -2.48 0.54
CA SER A 168 6.42 -1.57 1.43
C SER A 168 6.35 -0.11 0.96
N HIS A 169 6.38 0.14 -0.34
CA HIS A 169 6.15 1.48 -0.90
C HIS A 169 4.71 1.95 -0.66
N TYR A 170 3.72 1.07 -0.84
CA TYR A 170 2.33 1.36 -0.53
C TYR A 170 2.11 1.68 0.95
N GLN A 171 2.76 0.94 1.85
CA GLN A 171 2.61 1.10 3.30
C GLN A 171 2.89 2.53 3.77
N SER A 172 3.86 3.20 3.18
CA SER A 172 4.19 4.58 3.54
C SER A 172 3.04 5.56 3.24
N PHE A 173 2.36 5.41 2.09
CA PHE A 173 1.18 6.22 1.77
C PHE A 173 -0.01 5.88 2.68
N TRP A 174 -0.22 4.59 2.94
CA TRP A 174 -1.28 4.14 3.84
C TRP A 174 -1.08 4.69 5.27
N ASN A 175 0.16 4.72 5.77
CA ASN A 175 0.50 5.31 7.07
C ASN A 175 0.17 6.81 7.14
N MET A 176 0.30 7.53 6.03
CA MET A 176 -0.01 8.96 5.93
C MET A 176 -1.50 9.26 5.67
N GLY A 177 -2.33 8.24 5.44
CA GLY A 177 -3.71 8.43 5.00
C GLY A 177 -3.81 9.04 3.60
N ILE A 178 -2.89 8.70 2.70
CA ILE A 178 -2.92 9.07 1.28
C ILE A 178 -3.43 7.89 0.47
N PRO A 179 -4.57 7.99 -0.21
CA PRO A 179 -5.13 6.90 -1.00
C PRO A 179 -4.28 6.63 -2.24
N CYS A 180 -4.16 5.34 -2.60
CA CYS A 180 -3.44 4.90 -3.79
C CYS A 180 -4.32 3.99 -4.64
N ASP A 181 -4.17 4.04 -5.96
CA ASP A 181 -4.52 2.94 -6.84
C ASP A 181 -3.34 1.99 -6.99
N VAL A 182 -3.61 0.69 -7.10
CA VAL A 182 -2.61 -0.33 -7.37
C VAL A 182 -2.95 -0.98 -8.70
N MET A 183 -2.11 -0.74 -9.71
CA MET A 183 -2.45 -0.98 -11.12
C MET A 183 -1.34 -1.76 -11.82
N ASN A 184 -1.68 -2.40 -12.93
CA ASN A 184 -0.67 -2.95 -13.81
C ASN A 184 -0.03 -1.86 -14.69
N GLU A 185 1.02 -2.20 -15.41
CA GLU A 185 1.76 -1.25 -16.26
C GLU A 185 1.03 -0.77 -17.52
N ASP A 186 -0.13 -1.36 -17.87
CA ASP A 186 -0.95 -0.98 -19.04
C ASP A 186 -1.96 0.13 -18.75
N CYS A 187 -2.05 0.59 -17.50
CA CYS A 187 -3.00 1.62 -17.10
C CYS A 187 -2.68 3.01 -17.71
N ASP A 188 -3.68 3.87 -17.69
CA ASP A 188 -3.53 5.30 -18.01
C ASP A 188 -3.00 6.05 -16.78
N PHE A 189 -1.86 6.72 -16.93
CA PHE A 189 -1.23 7.49 -15.86
C PHE A 189 -1.68 8.94 -15.79
N SER A 190 -2.44 9.44 -16.76
CA SER A 190 -2.71 10.86 -16.97
C SER A 190 -3.42 11.56 -15.79
N ASN A 191 -4.15 10.80 -14.98
CA ASN A 191 -4.91 11.33 -13.85
C ASN A 191 -4.13 11.37 -12.52
N TYR A 192 -2.90 10.85 -12.51
CA TYR A 192 -2.10 10.80 -11.30
C TYR A 192 -1.06 11.92 -11.25
N LYS A 193 -0.70 12.33 -10.05
CA LYS A 193 0.44 13.23 -9.80
C LYS A 193 1.74 12.44 -9.64
N LEU A 194 1.64 11.25 -9.02
CA LEU A 194 2.76 10.37 -8.70
C LEU A 194 2.50 8.95 -9.20
N VAL A 195 3.45 8.39 -9.92
CA VAL A 195 3.51 6.96 -10.27
C VAL A 195 4.73 6.36 -9.59
N VAL A 196 4.52 5.27 -8.84
CA VAL A 196 5.56 4.51 -8.15
C VAL A 196 5.64 3.13 -8.79
N ALA A 197 6.79 2.80 -9.37
CA ALA A 197 7.03 1.57 -10.13
C ALA A 197 8.22 0.78 -9.55
N PRO A 198 8.10 0.14 -8.37
CA PRO A 198 9.20 -0.56 -7.74
C PRO A 198 9.57 -1.82 -8.51
N MET A 199 10.87 -2.08 -8.71
CA MET A 199 11.37 -3.27 -9.39
C MET A 199 10.58 -3.58 -10.67
N LEU A 200 10.38 -2.59 -11.54
CA LEU A 200 9.74 -2.77 -12.84
C LEU A 200 10.69 -3.52 -13.80
N TYR A 201 10.95 -4.78 -13.48
CA TYR A 201 11.94 -5.66 -14.10
C TYR A 201 11.60 -5.96 -15.56
N LEU A 202 10.38 -6.45 -15.79
CA LEU A 202 9.81 -6.71 -17.11
C LEU A 202 9.01 -5.50 -17.56
N MET A 203 9.24 -5.06 -18.78
CA MET A 203 8.51 -3.95 -19.39
C MET A 203 7.93 -4.36 -20.74
N ARG A 204 6.62 -4.30 -20.87
CA ARG A 204 5.94 -4.51 -22.15
C ARG A 204 6.15 -3.33 -23.11
N PRO A 205 5.97 -3.55 -24.43
CA PRO A 205 6.06 -2.47 -25.42
C PRO A 205 5.16 -1.28 -25.08
N GLY A 206 5.68 -0.06 -25.22
CA GLY A 206 4.95 1.17 -24.96
C GLY A 206 4.92 1.62 -23.48
N VAL A 207 5.30 0.80 -22.52
CA VAL A 207 5.31 1.18 -21.09
C VAL A 207 6.33 2.29 -20.83
N GLY A 208 7.55 2.12 -21.32
CA GLY A 208 8.62 3.11 -21.15
C GLY A 208 8.25 4.47 -21.77
N GLU A 209 7.62 4.45 -22.93
CA GLU A 209 7.14 5.65 -23.62
C GLU A 209 6.04 6.35 -22.83
N ARG A 210 5.02 5.61 -22.33
CA ARG A 210 3.94 6.20 -21.52
C ARG A 210 4.45 6.79 -20.20
N LEU A 211 5.36 6.11 -19.51
CA LEU A 211 5.98 6.63 -18.28
C LEU A 211 6.84 7.87 -18.58
N THR A 212 7.57 7.87 -19.72
CA THR A 212 8.35 9.02 -20.16
C THR A 212 7.44 10.20 -20.49
N GLU A 213 6.35 9.98 -21.22
CA GLU A 213 5.35 11.00 -21.54
C GLU A 213 4.67 11.55 -20.28
N PHE A 214 4.32 10.71 -19.34
CA PHE A 214 3.77 11.10 -18.04
C PHE A 214 4.70 12.10 -17.33
N VAL A 215 6.00 11.81 -17.24
CA VAL A 215 6.98 12.72 -16.64
C VAL A 215 7.14 13.99 -17.47
N GLN A 216 7.22 13.87 -18.79
CA GLN A 216 7.36 15.02 -19.68
C GLN A 216 6.21 16.03 -19.54
N ASN A 217 5.00 15.55 -19.24
CA ASN A 217 3.80 16.36 -19.05
C ASN A 217 3.63 16.93 -17.63
N GLY A 218 4.50 16.58 -16.68
CA GLY A 218 4.51 17.17 -15.34
C GLY A 218 4.31 16.17 -14.20
N GLY A 219 4.13 14.88 -14.51
CA GLY A 219 4.04 13.83 -13.50
C GLY A 219 5.37 13.55 -12.79
N THR A 220 5.30 12.95 -11.62
CA THR A 220 6.46 12.45 -10.90
C THR A 220 6.50 10.94 -10.96
N LEU A 221 7.64 10.38 -11.38
CA LEU A 221 7.88 8.93 -11.44
C LEU A 221 8.92 8.54 -10.39
N VAL A 222 8.62 7.52 -9.60
CA VAL A 222 9.61 6.87 -8.72
C VAL A 222 9.78 5.42 -9.18
N THR A 223 11.00 5.01 -9.47
CA THR A 223 11.32 3.60 -9.70
C THR A 223 12.54 3.18 -8.88
N THR A 224 12.85 1.90 -8.86
CA THR A 224 13.89 1.37 -7.96
C THR A 224 14.91 0.54 -8.72
N TYR A 225 15.93 0.11 -7.97
CA TYR A 225 16.86 -0.93 -8.40
C TYR A 225 16.13 -2.06 -9.15
N TRP A 226 16.85 -2.69 -10.05
CA TRP A 226 16.37 -3.84 -10.80
C TRP A 226 15.13 -3.56 -11.66
N SER A 227 15.03 -2.36 -12.22
CA SER A 227 14.01 -1.97 -13.19
C SER A 227 14.54 -1.90 -14.61
N GLY A 228 13.67 -2.12 -15.60
CA GLY A 228 14.01 -2.05 -17.02
C GLY A 228 15.07 -3.06 -17.45
N ILE A 229 14.93 -4.31 -17.02
CA ILE A 229 15.91 -5.37 -17.29
C ILE A 229 15.55 -6.16 -18.54
N VAL A 230 14.28 -6.60 -18.67
CA VAL A 230 13.81 -7.46 -19.75
C VAL A 230 12.54 -6.91 -20.42
N ASN A 231 12.32 -7.33 -21.66
CA ASN A 231 11.09 -7.08 -22.39
C ASN A 231 10.01 -8.14 -22.07
N GLU A 232 8.86 -8.09 -22.76
CA GLU A 232 7.72 -8.99 -22.62
C GLU A 232 8.04 -10.48 -22.91
N SER A 233 9.16 -10.77 -23.55
CA SER A 233 9.64 -12.13 -23.83
C SER A 233 10.75 -12.59 -22.87
N ASP A 234 10.93 -11.86 -21.76
CA ASP A 234 12.01 -12.08 -20.77
C ASP A 234 13.43 -12.00 -21.37
N LEU A 235 13.61 -11.19 -22.42
CA LEU A 235 14.90 -10.94 -23.04
C LEU A 235 15.47 -9.61 -22.58
N CYS A 236 16.74 -9.61 -22.14
CA CYS A 236 17.40 -8.41 -21.63
C CYS A 236 17.47 -7.29 -22.68
N PHE A 237 17.19 -6.06 -22.24
CA PHE A 237 17.46 -4.89 -23.07
C PHE A 237 18.96 -4.73 -23.32
N THR A 238 19.34 -4.54 -24.59
CA THR A 238 20.74 -4.33 -25.00
C THR A 238 21.17 -2.87 -24.97
N THR A 239 20.26 -1.96 -24.63
CA THR A 239 20.49 -0.51 -24.54
C THR A 239 21.04 -0.05 -23.17
N GLY A 240 21.30 -1.00 -22.27
CA GLY A 240 21.69 -0.74 -20.89
C GLY A 240 20.50 -0.55 -19.95
N ARG A 241 20.70 -0.75 -18.67
CA ARG A 241 19.69 -0.61 -17.62
C ARG A 241 19.56 0.87 -17.19
N PRO A 242 18.39 1.37 -16.85
CA PRO A 242 17.08 0.71 -16.78
C PRO A 242 16.30 0.70 -18.12
N GLY A 243 16.88 0.15 -19.19
CA GLY A 243 16.22 -0.08 -20.48
C GLY A 243 15.56 1.19 -21.05
N PRO A 244 14.27 1.14 -21.41
CA PRO A 244 13.56 2.28 -21.97
C PRO A 244 13.49 3.51 -21.04
N LEU A 245 13.69 3.35 -19.72
CA LEU A 245 13.63 4.44 -18.75
C LEU A 245 14.96 5.20 -18.58
N ARG A 246 16.07 4.74 -19.18
CA ARG A 246 17.41 5.33 -19.00
C ARG A 246 17.40 6.85 -19.17
N LYS A 247 16.79 7.34 -20.25
CA LYS A 247 16.77 8.77 -20.56
C LYS A 247 15.92 9.59 -19.57
N VAL A 248 14.74 9.11 -19.20
CA VAL A 248 13.86 9.83 -18.27
C VAL A 248 14.41 9.79 -16.84
N MET A 249 15.09 8.70 -16.46
CA MET A 249 15.78 8.61 -15.16
C MET A 249 17.08 9.40 -15.12
N GLY A 250 17.72 9.66 -16.28
CA GLY A 250 19.00 10.35 -16.37
C GLY A 250 20.14 9.60 -15.68
N ILE A 251 20.07 8.28 -15.69
CA ILE A 251 21.09 7.38 -15.12
C ILE A 251 21.29 6.15 -16.00
N TRP A 252 22.39 5.47 -15.82
CA TRP A 252 22.54 4.06 -16.24
C TRP A 252 23.07 3.21 -15.09
N SER A 253 22.65 1.96 -15.03
CA SER A 253 23.05 0.98 -14.03
C SER A 253 24.09 0.03 -14.64
N GLU A 254 25.24 -0.11 -13.97
CA GLU A 254 26.36 -0.94 -14.38
C GLU A 254 26.20 -2.36 -13.85
N GLU A 255 26.11 -2.50 -12.54
CA GLU A 255 26.02 -3.78 -11.84
C GLU A 255 24.98 -3.70 -10.72
N LEU A 256 24.53 -4.85 -10.25
CA LEU A 256 23.69 -4.96 -9.06
C LEU A 256 24.39 -5.84 -8.03
N ASP A 257 24.81 -5.25 -6.92
CA ASP A 257 25.36 -5.97 -5.79
C ASP A 257 24.24 -6.58 -4.95
N ALA A 258 24.34 -7.89 -4.71
CA ALA A 258 23.41 -8.67 -3.89
C ALA A 258 24.05 -9.01 -2.54
N LEU A 259 23.69 -8.27 -1.52
CA LEU A 259 24.24 -8.42 -0.17
C LEU A 259 23.76 -9.72 0.50
N TYR A 260 24.60 -10.34 1.33
CA TYR A 260 24.13 -11.36 2.27
C TYR A 260 23.19 -10.75 3.30
N ASP A 261 22.42 -11.59 4.00
CA ASP A 261 21.37 -11.12 4.95
C ASP A 261 21.92 -10.29 6.12
N GLN A 262 23.14 -10.56 6.53
CA GLN A 262 23.85 -9.84 7.60
C GLN A 262 24.55 -8.58 7.11
N ASP A 263 24.80 -8.45 5.80
CA ASP A 263 25.56 -7.35 5.22
C ASP A 263 24.66 -6.11 5.07
N LYS A 264 25.28 -4.98 5.19
CA LYS A 264 24.64 -3.66 5.10
C LYS A 264 25.60 -2.69 4.44
N ASN A 265 25.05 -1.69 3.77
CA ASN A 265 25.77 -0.51 3.36
C ASN A 265 25.05 0.73 3.89
N SER A 266 25.76 1.77 4.20
CA SER A 266 25.14 3.05 4.56
C SER A 266 24.78 3.86 3.31
N VAL A 267 23.67 4.60 3.38
CA VAL A 267 23.23 5.52 2.33
C VAL A 267 23.21 6.92 2.92
N CYS A 268 24.14 7.77 2.48
CA CYS A 268 24.35 9.11 3.02
C CYS A 268 23.64 10.15 2.17
N THR A 269 22.65 10.86 2.73
CA THR A 269 21.94 11.96 2.07
C THR A 269 22.78 13.22 2.04
N ASN A 270 22.63 14.02 0.98
CA ASN A 270 23.34 15.30 0.84
C ASN A 270 22.56 16.52 1.39
N GLY A 271 21.38 16.29 1.99
CA GLY A 271 20.54 17.34 2.56
C GLY A 271 19.67 18.11 1.54
N SER A 272 19.63 17.69 0.28
CA SER A 272 18.79 18.33 -0.76
C SER A 272 17.30 18.08 -0.58
N LEU A 273 16.92 16.98 0.08
CA LEU A 273 15.54 16.71 0.48
C LEU A 273 15.37 17.08 1.95
N PRO A 274 14.46 18.02 2.26
CA PRO A 274 14.18 18.39 3.66
C PRO A 274 13.58 17.19 4.41
N ASP A 275 13.70 17.22 5.72
CA ASP A 275 13.12 16.23 6.65
C ASP A 275 13.71 14.80 6.55
N MET A 276 14.59 14.52 5.61
CA MET A 276 15.28 13.23 5.54
C MET A 276 16.45 13.15 6.54
N LYS A 277 16.68 11.96 7.08
CA LYS A 277 17.84 11.68 7.94
C LYS A 277 19.14 11.78 7.14
N LYS A 278 20.25 12.02 7.85
CA LYS A 278 21.59 12.09 7.24
C LYS A 278 22.06 10.75 6.66
N SER A 279 21.56 9.64 7.19
CA SER A 279 21.94 8.30 6.74
C SER A 279 20.82 7.31 6.94
N TYR A 280 20.76 6.34 6.02
CA TYR A 280 19.89 5.16 6.02
C TYR A 280 20.70 3.91 5.76
N THR A 281 20.03 2.75 5.80
CA THR A 281 20.68 1.45 5.62
C THR A 281 20.19 0.80 4.32
N ALA A 282 21.12 0.46 3.43
CA ALA A 282 20.88 -0.42 2.29
C ALA A 282 21.11 -1.89 2.69
N GLN A 283 20.21 -2.76 2.26
CA GLN A 283 20.25 -4.20 2.51
C GLN A 283 19.75 -4.97 1.29
N ILE A 284 20.20 -6.18 1.09
CA ILE A 284 19.77 -7.13 0.06
C ILE A 284 20.22 -6.71 -1.35
N PHE A 285 19.93 -5.49 -1.81
CA PHE A 285 20.27 -4.99 -3.14
C PHE A 285 20.84 -3.58 -3.09
N CYS A 286 21.99 -3.40 -3.78
CA CYS A 286 22.61 -2.12 -4.07
C CYS A 286 22.92 -2.04 -5.56
N ASP A 287 22.17 -1.23 -6.29
CA ASP A 287 22.36 -1.02 -7.73
C ASP A 287 23.44 0.05 -7.94
N LEU A 288 24.48 -0.29 -8.68
CA LEU A 288 25.61 0.59 -8.97
C LEU A 288 25.27 1.45 -10.18
N ILE A 289 24.84 2.68 -9.92
CA ILE A 289 24.35 3.58 -10.94
C ILE A 289 25.28 4.77 -11.18
N HIS A 290 25.26 5.27 -12.41
CA HIS A 290 25.97 6.48 -12.82
C HIS A 290 24.96 7.54 -13.29
N ALA A 291 25.14 8.78 -12.84
CA ALA A 291 24.29 9.88 -13.28
C ALA A 291 24.65 10.32 -14.71
N GLU A 292 23.62 10.39 -15.57
CA GLU A 292 23.67 10.92 -16.94
C GLU A 292 22.80 12.19 -17.05
N GLY A 293 23.02 13.12 -16.12
CA GLY A 293 22.25 14.36 -15.99
C GLY A 293 21.36 14.42 -14.76
N ALA A 294 21.07 13.29 -14.09
CA ALA A 294 20.32 13.29 -12.83
C ALA A 294 21.13 13.91 -11.70
N GLN A 295 20.47 14.65 -10.84
CA GLN A 295 21.02 15.15 -9.58
C GLN A 295 21.17 14.00 -8.59
N VAL A 296 22.33 13.84 -7.98
CA VAL A 296 22.58 12.89 -6.89
C VAL A 296 22.05 13.47 -5.57
N LEU A 297 21.17 12.75 -4.89
CA LEU A 297 20.57 13.14 -3.61
C LEU A 297 21.15 12.36 -2.43
N ALA A 298 21.63 11.12 -2.68
CA ALA A 298 22.35 10.31 -1.70
C ALA A 298 23.37 9.42 -2.39
N THR A 299 24.40 9.02 -1.62
CA THR A 299 25.47 8.12 -2.09
C THR A 299 25.65 6.96 -1.13
N TYR A 300 26.21 5.86 -1.61
CA TYR A 300 26.69 4.76 -0.76
C TYR A 300 27.85 5.22 0.10
N GLY A 301 27.93 4.78 1.34
CA GLY A 301 28.97 5.19 2.28
C GLY A 301 30.10 4.18 2.46
N GLU A 302 29.90 2.93 2.04
CA GLU A 302 30.80 1.81 2.31
C GLU A 302 31.03 0.99 1.06
N ASP A 303 31.96 0.00 1.15
CA ASP A 303 32.37 -0.91 0.09
C ASP A 303 33.16 -0.21 -1.04
N PHE A 304 33.55 -0.99 -2.10
CA PHE A 304 34.33 -0.48 -3.24
C PHE A 304 33.58 0.57 -4.05
N TYR A 305 32.26 0.64 -3.92
CA TYR A 305 31.40 1.64 -4.57
C TYR A 305 30.98 2.81 -3.64
N ALA A 306 31.70 3.00 -2.52
CA ALA A 306 31.49 4.16 -1.65
C ALA A 306 31.60 5.47 -2.45
N GLY A 307 30.63 6.37 -2.27
CA GLY A 307 30.51 7.61 -3.03
C GLY A 307 29.73 7.51 -4.34
N MET A 308 29.40 6.31 -4.84
CA MET A 308 28.51 6.17 -5.99
C MET A 308 27.06 6.55 -5.64
N PRO A 309 26.28 7.05 -6.63
CA PRO A 309 24.91 7.46 -6.40
C PRO A 309 24.03 6.30 -5.89
N ALA A 310 23.19 6.59 -4.89
CA ALA A 310 22.23 5.64 -4.31
C ALA A 310 20.78 6.16 -4.44
N LEU A 311 20.59 7.49 -4.50
CA LEU A 311 19.30 8.13 -4.76
C LEU A 311 19.53 9.29 -5.73
N THR A 312 18.74 9.35 -6.81
CA THR A 312 18.85 10.43 -7.80
C THR A 312 17.49 11.04 -8.12
N LYS A 313 17.50 12.29 -8.60
CA LYS A 313 16.36 13.02 -9.16
C LYS A 313 16.75 13.56 -10.54
N ASN A 314 15.97 13.27 -11.55
CA ASN A 314 16.11 13.86 -12.87
C ASN A 314 14.91 14.77 -13.17
N SER A 315 15.17 15.99 -13.65
CA SER A 315 14.14 16.86 -14.20
C SER A 315 13.97 16.53 -15.67
N PHE A 316 12.77 16.15 -16.09
CA PHE A 316 12.52 15.78 -17.47
C PHE A 316 11.20 16.39 -17.95
N GLY A 317 11.27 17.22 -18.99
CA GLY A 317 10.12 18.00 -19.42
C GLY A 317 9.62 18.93 -18.31
N LYS A 318 8.37 18.75 -17.89
CA LYS A 318 7.75 19.52 -16.80
C LYS A 318 7.74 18.77 -15.46
N GLY A 319 8.13 17.50 -15.45
CA GLY A 319 8.07 16.62 -14.29
C GLY A 319 9.43 16.20 -13.75
N SER A 320 9.40 15.20 -12.88
CA SER A 320 10.58 14.67 -12.20
C SER A 320 10.56 13.14 -12.17
N ALA A 321 11.75 12.53 -12.22
CA ALA A 321 11.92 11.10 -12.08
C ALA A 321 12.95 10.80 -10.99
N TYR A 322 12.61 9.93 -10.06
CA TYR A 322 13.47 9.50 -8.95
C TYR A 322 13.86 8.03 -9.12
N TYR A 323 15.12 7.74 -8.90
CA TYR A 323 15.62 6.36 -8.89
C TYR A 323 16.21 6.02 -7.50
N ILE A 324 15.64 4.99 -6.85
CA ILE A 324 16.10 4.45 -5.58
C ILE A 324 16.94 3.22 -5.91
N ALA A 325 18.26 3.33 -5.77
CA ALA A 325 19.21 2.29 -6.19
C ALA A 325 19.42 1.16 -5.15
N PHE A 326 18.69 1.17 -4.04
CA PHE A 326 18.90 0.23 -2.93
C PHE A 326 17.58 -0.23 -2.30
N ARG A 327 17.60 -1.39 -1.66
CA ARG A 327 16.52 -1.80 -0.75
C ARG A 327 16.81 -1.37 0.68
N SER A 328 15.81 -0.86 1.37
CA SER A 328 15.88 -0.49 2.77
C SER A 328 14.74 -1.12 3.56
N TYR A 329 15.00 -1.44 4.84
CA TYR A 329 14.01 -1.90 5.81
C TYR A 329 13.91 -0.97 7.03
N ASP A 330 14.58 0.18 6.98
CA ASP A 330 14.43 1.24 7.98
C ASP A 330 13.34 2.26 7.56
N SER A 331 13.37 3.46 8.14
CA SER A 331 12.37 4.49 7.85
C SER A 331 12.54 5.22 6.51
N PHE A 332 13.47 4.79 5.63
CA PHE A 332 13.80 5.52 4.40
C PHE A 332 12.55 5.79 3.53
N LEU A 333 11.72 4.78 3.29
CA LEU A 333 10.54 4.95 2.44
C LEU A 333 9.51 5.89 3.08
N ASP A 334 9.30 5.79 4.39
CA ASP A 334 8.38 6.68 5.11
C ASP A 334 8.86 8.13 5.02
N ASP A 335 10.14 8.41 5.36
CA ASP A 335 10.73 9.75 5.33
C ASP A 335 10.77 10.33 3.88
N PHE A 336 11.09 9.49 2.88
CA PHE A 336 11.15 9.88 1.47
C PHE A 336 9.76 10.25 0.91
N TYR A 337 8.77 9.39 1.11
CA TYR A 337 7.41 9.66 0.60
C TYR A 337 6.70 10.76 1.38
N GLU A 338 6.98 10.94 2.66
CA GLU A 338 6.47 12.09 3.40
C GLU A 338 7.02 13.42 2.83
N THR A 339 8.31 13.44 2.50
CA THR A 339 8.94 14.59 1.84
C THR A 339 8.30 14.86 0.48
N LEU A 340 8.16 13.86 -0.37
CA LEU A 340 7.52 14.00 -1.68
C LEU A 340 6.05 14.42 -1.57
N ALA A 341 5.30 13.85 -0.65
CA ALA A 341 3.89 14.19 -0.45
C ALA A 341 3.72 15.67 -0.07
N LYS A 342 4.60 16.20 0.78
CA LYS A 342 4.63 17.62 1.13
C LYS A 342 5.01 18.52 -0.06
N GLU A 343 6.09 18.18 -0.78
CA GLU A 343 6.54 18.93 -1.97
C GLU A 343 5.48 19.00 -3.07
N MET A 344 4.77 17.91 -3.31
CA MET A 344 3.76 17.79 -4.35
C MET A 344 2.37 18.24 -3.93
N GLY A 345 2.13 18.51 -2.66
CA GLY A 345 0.81 18.79 -2.11
C GLY A 345 -0.17 17.65 -2.37
N LEU A 346 0.23 16.41 -2.07
CA LEU A 346 -0.67 15.25 -2.21
C LEU A 346 -1.79 15.32 -1.16
N THR A 347 -2.99 15.02 -1.61
CA THR A 347 -4.18 15.10 -0.77
C THR A 347 -4.23 13.94 0.23
N ARG A 348 -4.28 14.29 1.51
CA ARG A 348 -4.54 13.33 2.61
C ARG A 348 -6.03 13.18 2.85
N CYS A 349 -6.43 12.02 3.34
CA CYS A 349 -7.80 11.78 3.75
C CYS A 349 -8.26 12.67 4.91
N MET A 350 -7.32 13.19 5.70
CA MET A 350 -7.57 14.23 6.71
C MET A 350 -6.28 14.98 7.05
N GLU A 351 -6.44 16.24 7.46
CA GLU A 351 -5.36 17.16 7.84
C GLU A 351 -5.00 16.97 9.34
N ALA A 352 -4.56 15.77 9.70
CA ALA A 352 -4.14 15.45 11.04
C ALA A 352 -2.89 14.56 10.99
N ASP A 353 -2.02 14.72 11.99
CA ASP A 353 -0.89 13.82 12.17
C ASP A 353 -1.41 12.50 12.73
N LEU A 354 -1.36 11.46 11.89
CA LEU A 354 -1.84 10.13 12.23
C LEU A 354 -0.77 9.37 13.04
N PRO A 355 -1.06 8.94 14.28
CA PRO A 355 -0.15 8.08 15.01
C PRO A 355 0.09 6.76 14.26
N ARG A 356 1.28 6.18 14.39
CA ARG A 356 1.58 4.89 13.74
C ARG A 356 0.54 3.82 14.07
N GLY A 357 -0.02 3.19 13.02
CA GLY A 357 -1.09 2.22 13.14
C GLY A 357 -2.50 2.82 13.26
N VAL A 358 -2.62 4.14 13.14
CA VAL A 358 -3.86 4.83 12.84
C VAL A 358 -3.79 5.29 11.39
N THR A 359 -4.85 5.08 10.63
CA THR A 359 -4.94 5.56 9.24
C THR A 359 -6.32 6.14 8.96
N ALA A 360 -6.40 6.91 7.90
CA ALA A 360 -7.64 7.43 7.38
C ALA A 360 -7.81 7.05 5.91
N GLN A 361 -9.02 6.69 5.51
CA GLN A 361 -9.39 6.46 4.12
C GLN A 361 -10.68 7.23 3.82
N THR A 362 -10.86 7.63 2.56
CA THR A 362 -12.00 8.46 2.18
C THR A 362 -12.72 7.88 0.97
N ARG A 363 -14.05 7.87 1.04
CA ARG A 363 -14.94 7.60 -0.09
C ARG A 363 -15.74 8.87 -0.44
N TYR A 364 -16.03 9.06 -1.73
CA TYR A 364 -16.66 10.25 -2.27
C TYR A 364 -17.83 9.90 -3.20
N ASP A 365 -18.85 10.75 -3.16
CA ASP A 365 -19.77 11.00 -4.26
C ASP A 365 -19.72 12.49 -4.64
N ASP A 366 -20.58 12.94 -5.53
CA ASP A 366 -20.60 14.34 -6.02
C ASP A 366 -20.90 15.37 -4.91
N GLN A 367 -21.45 14.96 -3.77
CA GLN A 367 -21.92 15.85 -2.72
C GLN A 367 -21.27 15.58 -1.37
N ASN A 368 -20.79 14.37 -1.14
CA ASN A 368 -20.39 13.88 0.18
C ASN A 368 -18.97 13.34 0.19
N ARG A 369 -18.37 13.44 1.36
CA ARG A 369 -17.05 12.89 1.68
C ARG A 369 -17.17 12.09 2.97
N PHE A 370 -16.93 10.78 2.90
CA PHE A 370 -16.98 9.86 4.01
C PHE A 370 -15.56 9.47 4.44
N ILE A 371 -15.17 9.84 5.66
CA ILE A 371 -13.83 9.58 6.19
C ILE A 371 -13.90 8.43 7.19
N PHE A 372 -13.14 7.38 6.93
CA PHE A 372 -12.97 6.23 7.81
C PHE A 372 -11.63 6.39 8.54
N LEU A 373 -11.69 6.77 9.81
CA LEU A 373 -10.53 6.90 10.69
C LEU A 373 -10.44 5.65 11.54
N GLN A 374 -9.36 4.88 11.44
CA GLN A 374 -9.25 3.53 12.00
C GLN A 374 -7.96 3.34 12.79
N ASN A 375 -8.07 2.79 14.01
CA ASN A 375 -6.96 2.44 14.89
C ASN A 375 -6.69 0.93 14.87
N TYR A 376 -5.57 0.51 14.30
CA TYR A 376 -5.16 -0.89 14.23
C TYR A 376 -4.25 -1.31 15.40
N ASN A 377 -4.11 -0.46 16.41
CA ASN A 377 -3.35 -0.79 17.61
C ASN A 377 -4.23 -1.47 18.66
N GLY A 378 -3.64 -2.39 19.42
CA GLY A 378 -4.23 -2.96 20.62
C GLY A 378 -4.24 -2.02 21.84
N THR A 379 -3.91 -0.74 21.62
CA THR A 379 -3.87 0.33 22.62
C THR A 379 -4.67 1.52 22.11
N GLN A 380 -5.20 2.30 23.06
CA GLN A 380 -5.83 3.57 22.77
C GLN A 380 -4.84 4.53 22.09
N GLN A 381 -5.35 5.28 21.10
CA GLN A 381 -4.61 6.33 20.43
C GLN A 381 -5.34 7.67 20.53
N GLN A 382 -4.59 8.75 20.53
CA GLN A 382 -5.11 10.11 20.50
C GLN A 382 -4.54 10.86 19.32
N LEU A 383 -5.34 11.69 18.68
CA LEU A 383 -4.90 12.61 17.64
C LEU A 383 -5.68 13.92 17.74
N ASP A 384 -5.03 14.98 17.31
CA ASP A 384 -5.63 16.31 17.25
C ASP A 384 -6.16 16.59 15.84
N LEU A 385 -7.44 16.86 15.73
CA LEU A 385 -8.10 17.23 14.46
C LEU A 385 -7.94 18.72 14.12
N GLY A 386 -7.23 19.46 14.95
CA GLY A 386 -7.04 20.90 14.78
C GLY A 386 -8.37 21.67 14.80
N LYS A 387 -8.59 22.48 13.76
CA LYS A 387 -9.83 23.25 13.59
C LYS A 387 -10.94 22.50 12.82
N ALA A 388 -10.64 21.32 12.32
CA ALA A 388 -11.61 20.56 11.55
C ALA A 388 -12.74 20.05 12.44
N VAL A 389 -13.95 20.12 11.92
CA VAL A 389 -15.17 19.68 12.59
C VAL A 389 -15.86 18.64 11.71
N TYR A 390 -16.20 17.52 12.31
CA TYR A 390 -16.87 16.42 11.64
C TYR A 390 -18.13 16.00 12.37
N THR A 391 -19.01 15.29 11.67
CA THR A 391 -20.12 14.56 12.26
C THR A 391 -19.85 13.07 12.15
N ASP A 392 -19.85 12.35 13.25
CA ASP A 392 -19.83 10.88 13.24
C ASP A 392 -21.16 10.34 12.72
N ILE A 393 -21.11 9.63 11.60
CA ILE A 393 -22.29 9.11 10.90
C ILE A 393 -23.08 8.12 11.77
N LEU A 394 -22.39 7.35 12.59
CA LEU A 394 -22.99 6.27 13.38
C LEU A 394 -23.80 6.80 14.56
N THR A 395 -23.39 7.94 15.13
CA THR A 395 -23.98 8.49 16.36
C THR A 395 -24.64 9.85 16.17
N GLY A 396 -24.37 10.55 15.06
CA GLY A 396 -24.80 11.92 14.81
C GLY A 396 -24.07 12.97 15.66
N LYS A 397 -23.05 12.60 16.42
CA LYS A 397 -22.32 13.51 17.31
C LYS A 397 -21.24 14.27 16.57
N THR A 398 -20.98 15.48 17.03
CA THR A 398 -19.83 16.28 16.56
C THR A 398 -18.52 15.69 17.07
N VAL A 399 -17.54 15.60 16.18
CA VAL A 399 -16.15 15.14 16.44
C VAL A 399 -15.20 16.27 16.07
N GLN A 400 -14.47 16.80 17.05
CA GLN A 400 -13.57 17.97 16.89
C GLN A 400 -12.47 17.99 17.96
N GLY A 401 -11.39 18.76 17.72
CA GLY A 401 -10.28 18.89 18.65
C GLY A 401 -9.53 17.58 18.87
N THR A 402 -9.11 17.31 20.09
CA THR A 402 -8.42 16.06 20.42
C THR A 402 -9.43 14.91 20.56
N VAL A 403 -9.28 13.89 19.73
CA VAL A 403 -10.14 12.70 19.76
C VAL A 403 -9.38 11.48 20.23
N THR A 404 -10.10 10.56 20.83
CA THR A 404 -9.58 9.31 21.36
C THR A 404 -10.19 8.14 20.61
N LEU A 405 -9.33 7.29 20.04
CA LEU A 405 -9.70 6.02 19.41
C LEU A 405 -9.37 4.88 20.39
N PRO A 406 -10.35 4.09 20.83
CA PRO A 406 -10.05 2.91 21.64
C PRO A 406 -9.22 1.88 20.86
N PRO A 407 -8.70 0.84 21.53
CA PRO A 407 -8.08 -0.29 20.84
C PRO A 407 -8.99 -0.85 19.76
N TYR A 408 -8.50 -0.98 18.52
CA TYR A 408 -9.28 -1.44 17.36
C TYR A 408 -10.53 -0.62 17.07
N GLY A 409 -10.58 0.61 17.58
CA GLY A 409 -11.71 1.51 17.40
C GLY A 409 -11.60 2.36 16.12
N TYR A 410 -12.70 3.01 15.78
CA TYR A 410 -12.81 3.81 14.55
C TYR A 410 -13.81 4.93 14.70
N TYR A 411 -13.76 5.88 13.76
CA TYR A 411 -14.84 6.82 13.44
C TYR A 411 -15.18 6.74 11.96
N ILE A 412 -16.43 6.93 11.61
CA ILE A 412 -16.87 7.13 10.22
C ILE A 412 -17.54 8.50 10.18
N MET A 413 -16.93 9.44 9.48
CA MET A 413 -17.24 10.87 9.65
C MET A 413 -17.51 11.55 8.32
N GLU A 414 -18.32 12.62 8.39
CA GLU A 414 -18.48 13.61 7.34
C GLU A 414 -17.97 14.96 7.82
N PRO A 415 -17.27 15.75 6.97
CA PRO A 415 -16.96 17.14 7.30
C PRO A 415 -18.24 17.96 7.52
N VAL A 416 -18.27 18.77 8.56
CA VAL A 416 -19.34 19.77 8.72
C VAL A 416 -19.11 20.88 7.70
N LYS A 417 -20.14 21.15 6.88
CA LYS A 417 -20.11 22.18 5.83
C LYS A 417 -20.13 23.58 6.40
#